data_6383bd087aa94ee598467401e8cd83b7
#
_entry.id   6383bd087aa94ee598467401e8cd83b7
#
_cell.length_a   1.000
_cell.length_b   1.000
_cell.length_c   1.000
_cell.angle_alpha   90.00
_cell.angle_beta   90.00
_cell.angle_gamma   90.00
#
_symmetry.space_group_name_H-M   'P 1'
#
loop_
_entity.id
_entity.type
_entity.pdbx_description
1 polymer ?
#
loop_
_entity_poly.entity_id
_entity_poly.type
_entity_poly.pdbx_seq_one_letter_code
_entity_poly.pdbx_strand_id
1 'polypeptide(L)'
;MLVTSEYEREHAVLYAERYAFSQNPIFGNFRGIGGNCTNFVSQCVYAGSCKMNFTKTFGWYYVSLDDRAPAWTGVEYFFNFMTENTGVGPFGKEASADECEIGDVIQLGREGEGFYHTLLIVGFEGDDILVAAQTDDAFRRPLSTYNYDFARFIKIEGVRLNVPSTKDCFDSVYGGISIIPRET
;
A
#
# COMPACT_ATOMS: atom_id res chain seq x y z
N MET A 1 10.88 7.00 22.02
CA MET A 1 10.68 5.53 21.96
C MET A 1 9.57 5.26 20.96
N LEU A 2 9.78 4.33 20.01
CA LEU A 2 8.73 3.94 19.09
C LEU A 2 7.74 2.99 19.78
N VAL A 3 6.46 3.23 19.58
CA VAL A 3 5.38 2.32 19.97
C VAL A 3 4.79 1.67 18.72
N THR A 4 4.36 0.42 18.84
CA THR A 4 3.69 -0.29 17.75
C THR A 4 2.18 -0.18 17.93
N SER A 5 1.50 0.19 16.85
CA SER A 5 0.05 0.24 16.73
C SER A 5 -0.42 -0.80 15.72
N GLU A 6 -1.68 -1.13 15.79
CA GLU A 6 -2.34 -2.01 14.85
C GLU A 6 -2.43 -1.36 13.46
N TYR A 7 -2.34 -2.16 12.42
CA TYR A 7 -2.62 -1.78 11.04
C TYR A 7 -4.09 -2.07 10.74
N GLU A 8 -4.85 -1.03 10.43
CA GLU A 8 -6.29 -1.10 10.19
C GLU A 8 -6.59 -1.68 8.80
N ARG A 9 -6.60 -2.99 8.70
CA ARG A 9 -6.73 -3.76 7.45
C ARG A 9 -8.02 -3.44 6.69
N GLU A 10 -9.13 -3.30 7.40
CA GLU A 10 -10.42 -2.96 6.82
C GLU A 10 -10.41 -1.57 6.18
N HIS A 11 -9.71 -0.59 6.77
CA HIS A 11 -9.55 0.74 6.18
C HIS A 11 -8.80 0.69 4.84
N ALA A 12 -7.76 -0.13 4.73
CA ALA A 12 -7.05 -0.32 3.48
C ALA A 12 -7.96 -0.92 2.39
N VAL A 13 -8.79 -1.91 2.75
CA VAL A 13 -9.73 -2.55 1.82
C VAL A 13 -10.86 -1.60 1.42
N LEU A 14 -11.45 -0.86 2.36
CA LEU A 14 -12.49 0.14 2.05
C LEU A 14 -11.95 1.26 1.14
N TYR A 15 -10.71 1.68 1.37
CA TYR A 15 -10.05 2.63 0.46
C TYR A 15 -9.91 2.05 -0.95
N ALA A 16 -9.46 0.81 -1.07
CA ALA A 16 -9.32 0.14 -2.35
C ALA A 16 -10.66 0.00 -3.08
N GLU A 17 -11.72 -0.36 -2.37
CA GLU A 17 -13.08 -0.44 -2.94
C GLU A 17 -13.52 0.88 -3.55
N ARG A 18 -13.28 1.98 -2.85
CA ARG A 18 -13.68 3.31 -3.32
C ARG A 18 -12.89 3.77 -4.54
N TYR A 19 -11.58 3.52 -4.56
CA TYR A 19 -10.68 4.15 -5.52
C TYR A 19 -10.03 3.22 -6.55
N ALA A 20 -10.37 1.93 -6.57
CA ALA A 20 -9.81 1.01 -7.57
C ALA A 20 -10.09 1.44 -9.02
N PHE A 21 -11.25 2.04 -9.27
CA PHE A 21 -11.69 2.48 -10.60
C PHE A 21 -11.73 4.01 -10.76
N SER A 22 -11.23 4.75 -9.78
CA SER A 22 -11.24 6.22 -9.80
C SER A 22 -9.98 6.80 -9.17
N GLN A 23 -9.72 8.06 -9.45
CA GLN A 23 -8.59 8.78 -8.88
C GLN A 23 -9.01 9.53 -7.61
N ASN A 24 -8.28 9.33 -6.51
CA ASN A 24 -8.42 10.20 -5.34
C ASN A 24 -7.76 11.54 -5.64
N PRO A 25 -8.49 12.66 -5.56
CA PRO A 25 -7.99 13.98 -5.99
C PRO A 25 -6.81 14.51 -5.18
N ILE A 26 -6.59 14.00 -3.96
CA ILE A 26 -5.47 14.44 -3.11
C ILE A 26 -4.13 13.77 -3.46
N PHE A 27 -4.15 12.73 -4.29
CA PHE A 27 -2.93 12.06 -4.75
C PHE A 27 -2.71 12.29 -6.24
N GLY A 28 -1.44 12.32 -6.65
CA GLY A 28 -1.08 12.36 -8.05
C GLY A 28 -1.37 11.07 -8.80
N ASN A 29 -1.54 11.18 -10.10
CA ASN A 29 -1.71 10.04 -11.00
C ASN A 29 -0.40 9.79 -11.76
N PHE A 30 0.11 8.57 -11.67
CA PHE A 30 1.36 8.15 -12.30
C PHE A 30 1.14 7.24 -13.52
N ARG A 31 -0.09 7.15 -14.03
CA ARG A 31 -0.37 6.42 -15.28
C ARG A 31 0.44 7.01 -16.43
N GLY A 32 1.14 6.15 -17.15
CA GLY A 32 1.98 6.57 -18.28
C GLY A 32 3.37 7.10 -17.92
N ILE A 33 3.67 7.26 -16.63
CA ILE A 33 5.01 7.66 -16.14
C ILE A 33 5.62 6.61 -15.19
N GLY A 34 5.18 5.37 -15.28
CA GLY A 34 5.90 4.22 -14.76
C GLY A 34 5.49 3.70 -13.40
N GLY A 35 4.28 3.89 -12.90
CA GLY A 35 4.01 3.19 -11.66
C GLY A 35 2.80 3.60 -10.84
N ASN A 36 1.62 3.54 -11.42
CA ASN A 36 0.41 3.83 -10.64
C ASN A 36 -0.03 2.66 -9.74
N CYS A 37 0.43 1.43 -10.01
CA CYS A 37 0.07 0.28 -9.19
C CYS A 37 0.59 0.40 -7.76
N THR A 38 1.86 0.73 -7.58
CA THR A 38 2.45 0.90 -6.25
C THR A 38 1.94 2.18 -5.57
N ASN A 39 1.74 3.27 -6.32
CA ASN A 39 1.09 4.50 -5.83
C ASN A 39 -0.29 4.19 -5.23
N PHE A 40 -1.12 3.41 -5.91
CA PHE A 40 -2.44 3.03 -5.42
C PHE A 40 -2.37 2.17 -4.15
N VAL A 41 -1.51 1.15 -4.13
CA VAL A 41 -1.35 0.29 -2.96
C VAL A 41 -0.76 1.08 -1.78
N SER A 42 0.17 2.01 -2.03
CA SER A 42 0.67 2.92 -0.99
C SER A 42 -0.46 3.77 -0.37
N GLN A 43 -1.39 4.25 -1.18
CA GLN A 43 -2.57 4.96 -0.67
C GLN A 43 -3.45 4.07 0.22
N CYS A 44 -3.69 2.82 -0.21
CA CYS A 44 -4.44 1.85 0.59
C CYS A 44 -3.77 1.55 1.93
N VAL A 45 -2.46 1.30 1.91
CA VAL A 45 -1.68 1.05 3.14
C VAL A 45 -1.67 2.29 4.03
N TYR A 46 -1.60 3.50 3.46
CA TYR A 46 -1.70 4.73 4.23
C TYR A 46 -3.07 4.90 4.89
N ALA A 47 -4.16 4.56 4.21
CA ALA A 47 -5.49 4.58 4.80
C ALA A 47 -5.60 3.66 6.03
N GLY A 48 -4.86 2.55 6.06
CA GLY A 48 -4.81 1.61 7.18
C GLY A 48 -3.76 1.93 8.25
N SER A 49 -2.76 2.75 7.93
CA SER A 49 -1.64 3.03 8.84
C SER A 49 -1.64 4.45 9.41
N CYS A 50 -2.19 5.41 8.67
CA CYS A 50 -2.19 6.84 9.00
C CYS A 50 -0.83 7.43 9.36
N LYS A 51 0.25 6.78 8.93
CA LYS A 51 1.61 7.22 9.26
C LYS A 51 2.56 7.04 8.08
N MET A 52 3.11 8.12 7.60
CA MET A 52 4.19 8.14 6.63
C MET A 52 5.55 8.19 7.33
N ASN A 53 6.58 7.76 6.63
CA ASN A 53 7.98 7.92 7.03
C ASN A 53 8.65 8.94 6.11
N PHE A 54 8.91 10.14 6.63
CA PHE A 54 9.50 11.25 5.88
C PHE A 54 11.02 11.22 5.79
N THR A 55 11.66 10.10 6.10
CA THR A 55 13.11 9.95 5.85
C THR A 55 13.35 10.12 4.36
N LYS A 56 14.19 11.10 4.02
CA LYS A 56 14.48 11.42 2.62
C LYS A 56 15.14 10.22 1.94
N THR A 57 14.69 9.89 0.73
CA THR A 57 15.13 8.78 -0.12
C THR A 57 14.67 7.41 0.38
N PHE A 58 14.93 7.07 1.65
CA PHE A 58 14.69 5.74 2.22
C PHE A 58 13.37 5.63 3.01
N GLY A 59 12.58 6.71 3.07
CA GLY A 59 11.29 6.69 3.69
C GLY A 59 10.18 6.17 2.78
N TRP A 60 8.96 6.39 3.22
CA TRP A 60 7.77 6.08 2.47
C TRP A 60 6.73 7.18 2.74
N TYR A 61 6.60 8.10 1.78
CA TYR A 61 5.75 9.27 1.91
C TYR A 61 5.33 9.83 0.56
N TYR A 62 4.28 10.61 0.57
CA TYR A 62 3.79 11.41 -0.55
C TYR A 62 3.41 12.81 -0.06
N VAL A 63 3.92 13.83 -0.69
CA VAL A 63 3.55 15.24 -0.50
C VAL A 63 2.96 15.81 -1.80
N SER A 64 3.61 15.56 -2.93
CA SER A 64 3.18 15.99 -4.26
C SER A 64 3.74 15.05 -5.34
N LEU A 65 3.38 15.28 -6.58
CA LEU A 65 3.95 14.56 -7.72
C LEU A 65 5.48 14.62 -7.75
N ASP A 66 6.06 15.75 -7.37
CA ASP A 66 7.49 15.99 -7.40
C ASP A 66 8.18 15.76 -6.05
N ASP A 67 7.43 15.57 -5.00
CA ASP A 67 7.95 15.33 -3.64
C ASP A 67 7.29 14.10 -3.02
N ARG A 68 7.92 12.97 -3.25
CA ARG A 68 7.55 11.67 -2.70
C ARG A 68 8.78 10.79 -2.55
N ALA A 69 8.71 9.82 -1.65
CA ALA A 69 9.75 8.80 -1.55
C ALA A 69 9.68 7.82 -2.74
N PRO A 70 10.82 7.28 -3.21
CA PRO A 70 10.83 6.20 -4.21
C PRO A 70 9.95 5.01 -3.84
N ALA A 71 9.86 4.67 -2.55
CA ALA A 71 9.04 3.58 -2.05
C ALA A 71 7.53 3.80 -2.21
N TRP A 72 7.06 5.05 -2.40
CA TRP A 72 5.65 5.33 -2.64
C TRP A 72 5.16 4.84 -4.00
N THR A 73 6.02 4.86 -5.02
CA THR A 73 5.66 4.55 -6.41
C THR A 73 6.47 3.42 -7.05
N GLY A 74 7.55 2.97 -6.41
CA GLY A 74 8.44 1.96 -6.98
C GLY A 74 8.24 0.58 -6.36
N VAL A 75 8.08 -0.45 -7.20
CA VAL A 75 7.78 -1.83 -6.77
C VAL A 75 8.85 -2.37 -5.82
N GLU A 76 10.13 -2.33 -6.21
CA GLU A 76 11.23 -2.81 -5.37
C GLU A 76 11.45 -1.94 -4.13
N TYR A 77 11.37 -0.62 -4.28
CA TYR A 77 11.54 0.30 -3.16
C TYR A 77 10.44 0.14 -2.10
N PHE A 78 9.20 -0.13 -2.53
CA PHE A 78 8.09 -0.45 -1.63
C PHE A 78 8.35 -1.72 -0.83
N PHE A 79 8.79 -2.79 -1.50
CA PHE A 79 9.14 -4.05 -0.84
C PHE A 79 10.23 -3.83 0.21
N ASN A 80 11.33 -3.19 -0.19
CA ASN A 80 12.45 -2.93 0.71
C ASN A 80 12.01 -2.09 1.91
N PHE A 81 11.22 -1.03 1.69
CA PHE A 81 10.72 -0.24 2.82
C PHE A 81 9.87 -1.07 3.78
N MET A 82 8.88 -1.78 3.27
CA MET A 82 7.95 -2.54 4.13
C MET A 82 8.67 -3.64 4.94
N THR A 83 9.66 -4.29 4.37
CA THR A 83 10.35 -5.42 5.01
C THR A 83 11.55 -4.99 5.86
N GLU A 84 12.11 -3.80 5.66
CA GLU A 84 13.31 -3.33 6.34
C GLU A 84 13.06 -2.15 7.30
N ASN A 85 11.85 -1.56 7.30
CA ASN A 85 11.57 -0.38 8.12
C ASN A 85 11.66 -0.70 9.61
N THR A 86 12.61 -0.05 10.28
CA THR A 86 12.75 -0.08 11.75
C THR A 86 12.34 1.25 12.40
N GLY A 87 12.03 2.26 11.60
CA GLY A 87 11.58 3.59 12.01
C GLY A 87 10.06 3.71 12.06
N VAL A 88 9.57 4.94 12.01
CA VAL A 88 8.13 5.25 11.96
C VAL A 88 7.47 4.73 10.69
N GLY A 89 6.17 4.49 10.75
CA GLY A 89 5.35 4.05 9.62
C GLY A 89 5.06 2.55 9.62
N PRO A 90 4.39 2.07 8.58
CA PRO A 90 4.08 0.65 8.44
C PRO A 90 5.34 -0.19 8.28
N PHE A 91 5.27 -1.42 8.75
CA PHE A 91 6.33 -2.41 8.60
C PHE A 91 5.72 -3.80 8.46
N GLY A 92 6.48 -4.70 7.89
CA GLY A 92 6.05 -6.06 7.66
C GLY A 92 7.21 -6.98 7.34
N LYS A 93 6.88 -8.10 6.74
CA LYS A 93 7.85 -9.12 6.31
C LYS A 93 7.40 -9.78 5.03
N GLU A 94 8.33 -10.37 4.31
CA GLU A 94 7.98 -11.36 3.28
C GLU A 94 7.36 -12.58 3.96
N ALA A 95 6.26 -13.09 3.40
CA ALA A 95 5.48 -14.17 3.97
C ALA A 95 5.03 -15.14 2.88
N SER A 96 4.51 -16.30 3.28
CA SER A 96 3.82 -17.20 2.38
C SER A 96 2.37 -16.76 2.15
N ALA A 97 1.74 -17.23 1.07
CA ALA A 97 0.37 -16.85 0.74
C ALA A 97 -0.64 -17.20 1.84
N ASP A 98 -0.43 -18.32 2.52
CA ASP A 98 -1.29 -18.80 3.61
C ASP A 98 -1.17 -18.00 4.93
N GLU A 99 -0.12 -17.21 5.07
CA GLU A 99 0.04 -16.28 6.21
C GLU A 99 -0.66 -14.94 5.99
N CYS A 100 -1.05 -14.63 4.74
CA CYS A 100 -1.57 -13.33 4.38
C CYS A 100 -3.06 -13.17 4.70
N GLU A 101 -3.43 -11.93 4.97
CA GLU A 101 -4.78 -11.49 5.30
C GLU A 101 -5.20 -10.35 4.35
N ILE A 102 -6.44 -9.90 4.43
CA ILE A 102 -6.88 -8.68 3.75
C ILE A 102 -6.01 -7.50 4.18
N GLY A 103 -5.72 -6.59 3.27
CA GLY A 103 -4.84 -5.45 3.50
C GLY A 103 -3.35 -5.75 3.34
N ASP A 104 -2.96 -7.01 3.18
CA ASP A 104 -1.60 -7.39 2.81
C ASP A 104 -1.35 -7.19 1.31
N VAL A 105 -0.11 -7.29 0.88
CA VAL A 105 0.32 -6.88 -0.45
C VAL A 105 0.93 -8.05 -1.21
N ILE A 106 0.62 -8.13 -2.50
CA ILE A 106 1.25 -9.09 -3.43
C ILE A 106 2.01 -8.30 -4.49
N GLN A 107 3.19 -8.78 -4.84
CA GLN A 107 3.92 -8.28 -6.01
C GLN A 107 4.14 -9.41 -7.01
N LEU A 108 3.82 -9.11 -8.27
CA LEU A 108 3.95 -10.04 -9.38
C LEU A 108 5.24 -9.77 -10.16
N GLY A 109 5.89 -10.82 -10.60
CA GLY A 109 7.13 -10.76 -11.36
C GLY A 109 7.09 -11.60 -12.63
N ARG A 110 7.99 -11.27 -13.55
CA ARG A 110 8.25 -12.02 -14.78
C ARG A 110 9.72 -12.34 -14.91
N GLU A 111 10.00 -13.49 -15.45
CA GLU A 111 11.35 -13.92 -15.75
C GLU A 111 12.04 -12.92 -16.70
N GLY A 112 13.24 -12.47 -16.33
CA GLY A 112 13.99 -11.46 -17.06
C GLY A 112 13.58 -9.99 -16.82
N GLU A 113 12.43 -9.74 -16.20
CA GLU A 113 11.93 -8.38 -15.90
C GLU A 113 11.95 -8.04 -14.41
N GLY A 114 11.92 -9.06 -13.54
CA GLY A 114 11.76 -8.88 -12.09
C GLY A 114 10.32 -8.58 -11.68
N PHE A 115 10.14 -8.02 -10.48
CA PHE A 115 8.82 -7.62 -9.99
C PHE A 115 8.38 -6.33 -10.66
N TYR A 116 7.16 -6.33 -11.20
CA TYR A 116 6.65 -5.22 -12.02
C TYR A 116 5.29 -4.68 -11.58
N HIS A 117 4.56 -5.39 -10.72
CA HIS A 117 3.18 -5.03 -10.36
C HIS A 117 2.93 -5.23 -8.87
N THR A 118 2.21 -4.30 -8.26
CA THR A 118 1.84 -4.32 -6.84
C THR A 118 0.32 -4.35 -6.70
N LEU A 119 -0.19 -5.28 -5.90
CA LEU A 119 -1.61 -5.55 -5.67
C LEU A 119 -1.92 -5.53 -4.18
N LEU A 120 -3.15 -5.12 -3.82
CA LEU A 120 -3.66 -5.24 -2.45
C LEU A 120 -4.58 -6.45 -2.33
N ILE A 121 -4.44 -7.26 -1.30
CA ILE A 121 -5.37 -8.34 -0.97
C ILE A 121 -6.64 -7.73 -0.37
N VAL A 122 -7.79 -8.01 -0.96
CA VAL A 122 -9.09 -7.49 -0.52
C VAL A 122 -10.08 -8.57 -0.12
N GLY A 123 -9.74 -9.84 -0.33
CA GLY A 123 -10.61 -10.96 0.04
C GLY A 123 -10.06 -12.30 -0.40
N PHE A 124 -10.83 -13.32 -0.14
CA PHE A 124 -10.54 -14.71 -0.51
C PHE A 124 -11.83 -15.35 -1.01
N GLU A 125 -11.73 -16.22 -2.01
CA GLU A 125 -12.86 -16.98 -2.54
C GLU A 125 -12.37 -18.41 -2.88
N GLY A 126 -12.79 -19.40 -2.07
CA GLY A 126 -12.21 -20.73 -2.13
C GLY A 126 -10.71 -20.67 -1.87
N ASP A 127 -9.93 -21.27 -2.77
CA ASP A 127 -8.47 -21.25 -2.69
C ASP A 127 -7.83 -20.04 -3.40
N ASP A 128 -8.65 -19.13 -3.96
CA ASP A 128 -8.15 -17.97 -4.70
C ASP A 128 -8.09 -16.71 -3.82
N ILE A 129 -7.14 -15.86 -4.13
CA ILE A 129 -6.96 -14.56 -3.49
C ILE A 129 -7.60 -13.50 -4.38
N LEU A 130 -8.41 -12.63 -3.79
CA LEU A 130 -9.04 -11.52 -4.48
C LEU A 130 -8.25 -10.25 -4.24
N VAL A 131 -7.91 -9.54 -5.31
CA VAL A 131 -7.03 -8.37 -5.25
C VAL A 131 -7.68 -7.13 -5.85
N ALA A 132 -7.15 -5.97 -5.42
CA ALA A 132 -7.39 -4.67 -6.03
C ALA A 132 -6.09 -4.11 -6.61
N ALA A 133 -6.22 -3.39 -7.72
CA ALA A 133 -5.09 -2.76 -8.41
C ALA A 133 -5.51 -1.54 -9.21
N GLN A 134 -4.53 -0.67 -9.46
CA GLN A 134 -4.59 0.32 -10.55
C GLN A 134 -3.45 0.06 -11.54
N THR A 135 -3.57 0.60 -12.76
CA THR A 135 -2.90 0.12 -13.96
C THR A 135 -3.37 -1.32 -14.24
N ASP A 136 -4.34 -1.46 -15.12
CA ASP A 136 -5.21 -2.62 -15.24
C ASP A 136 -6.15 -2.72 -14.01
N ASP A 137 -7.04 -1.71 -13.92
CA ASP A 137 -7.88 -1.45 -12.74
C ASP A 137 -8.75 -2.66 -12.38
N ALA A 138 -8.70 -3.03 -11.12
CA ALA A 138 -9.43 -4.18 -10.61
C ALA A 138 -9.85 -4.00 -9.14
N PHE A 139 -11.00 -4.55 -8.81
CA PHE A 139 -11.44 -4.78 -7.43
C PHE A 139 -12.09 -6.15 -7.32
N ARG A 140 -11.62 -6.97 -6.37
CA ARG A 140 -12.00 -8.37 -6.18
C ARG A 140 -11.71 -9.27 -7.40
N ARG A 141 -10.66 -8.93 -8.15
CA ARG A 141 -10.20 -9.76 -9.25
C ARG A 141 -9.44 -10.98 -8.69
N PRO A 142 -9.77 -12.22 -9.11
CA PRO A 142 -9.03 -13.40 -8.70
C PRO A 142 -7.57 -13.35 -9.16
N LEU A 143 -6.64 -13.63 -8.26
CA LEU A 143 -5.20 -13.67 -8.55
C LEU A 143 -4.89 -14.67 -9.67
N SER A 144 -5.62 -15.80 -9.71
CA SER A 144 -5.47 -16.84 -10.74
C SER A 144 -5.71 -16.34 -12.17
N THR A 145 -6.34 -15.17 -12.35
CA THR A 145 -6.59 -14.57 -13.67
C THR A 145 -5.45 -13.69 -14.17
N TYR A 146 -4.42 -13.46 -13.35
CA TYR A 146 -3.23 -12.73 -13.76
C TYR A 146 -2.21 -13.66 -14.44
N ASN A 147 -1.48 -13.11 -15.41
CA ASN A 147 -0.38 -13.80 -16.06
C ASN A 147 0.94 -13.31 -15.50
N TYR A 148 1.60 -14.12 -14.70
CA TYR A 148 2.90 -13.84 -14.07
C TYR A 148 3.71 -15.14 -13.93
N ASP A 149 5.01 -15.01 -13.73
CA ASP A 149 5.90 -16.17 -13.58
C ASP A 149 6.15 -16.50 -12.10
N PHE A 150 6.24 -15.46 -11.25
CA PHE A 150 6.43 -15.61 -9.81
C PHE A 150 5.78 -14.44 -9.05
N ALA A 151 5.54 -14.66 -7.78
CA ALA A 151 4.95 -13.68 -6.89
C ALA A 151 5.67 -13.68 -5.54
N ARG A 152 5.62 -12.55 -4.84
CA ARG A 152 5.98 -12.46 -3.42
C ARG A 152 4.87 -11.77 -2.64
N PHE A 153 4.79 -12.11 -1.36
CA PHE A 153 3.75 -11.65 -0.46
C PHE A 153 4.38 -10.84 0.65
N ILE A 154 3.78 -9.72 0.99
CA ILE A 154 4.21 -8.84 2.08
C ILE A 154 3.11 -8.80 3.11
N LYS A 155 3.38 -9.37 4.29
CA LYS A 155 2.47 -9.27 5.43
C LYS A 155 2.78 -8.00 6.21
N ILE A 156 1.82 -7.10 6.28
CA ILE A 156 1.93 -5.90 7.11
C ILE A 156 1.68 -6.29 8.58
N GLU A 157 2.68 -6.11 9.43
CA GLU A 157 2.62 -6.56 10.83
C GLU A 157 2.18 -5.47 11.80
N GLY A 158 2.26 -4.21 11.40
CA GLY A 158 1.87 -3.10 12.26
C GLY A 158 2.37 -1.75 11.76
N VAL A 159 2.21 -0.76 12.62
CA VAL A 159 2.62 0.63 12.38
C VAL A 159 3.44 1.12 13.58
N ARG A 160 4.62 1.68 13.34
CA ARG A 160 5.44 2.29 14.39
C ARG A 160 5.21 3.79 14.45
N LEU A 161 5.00 4.29 15.66
CA LEU A 161 4.69 5.69 15.95
C LEU A 161 5.68 6.28 16.95
N ASN A 162 6.05 7.55 16.79
CA ASN A 162 6.93 8.26 17.74
C ASN A 162 6.26 8.53 19.08
N VAL A 163 4.96 8.80 19.03
CA VAL A 163 4.08 9.06 20.17
C VAL A 163 2.76 8.34 19.90
N PRO A 164 2.03 7.95 20.94
CA PRO A 164 0.67 7.46 20.72
C PRO A 164 -0.11 8.51 19.95
N SER A 165 -0.42 8.23 18.69
CA SER A 165 -1.26 9.10 17.87
C SER A 165 -2.68 8.58 17.98
N THR A 166 -3.59 9.44 18.39
CA THR A 166 -5.02 9.14 18.42
C THR A 166 -5.74 9.70 17.18
N LYS A 167 -5.01 10.33 16.27
CA LYS A 167 -5.62 10.93 15.09
C LYS A 167 -5.72 9.90 13.98
N ASP A 168 -6.94 9.51 13.70
CA ASP A 168 -7.30 8.69 12.56
C ASP A 168 -7.37 9.58 11.32
N CYS A 169 -6.56 9.27 10.30
CA CYS A 169 -6.57 9.98 9.03
C CYS A 169 -7.62 9.44 8.06
N PHE A 170 -8.23 8.30 8.36
CA PHE A 170 -9.03 7.53 7.41
C PHE A 170 -10.14 8.35 6.77
N ASP A 171 -10.97 9.02 7.56
CA ASP A 171 -12.09 9.80 7.04
C ASP A 171 -11.64 10.89 6.06
N SER A 172 -10.52 11.54 6.36
CA SER A 172 -9.96 12.60 5.51
C SER A 172 -9.40 12.07 4.20
N VAL A 173 -8.67 10.96 4.24
CA VAL A 173 -8.06 10.31 3.08
C VAL A 173 -9.13 9.63 2.22
N TYR A 174 -10.03 8.89 2.85
CA TYR A 174 -11.15 8.22 2.19
C TYR A 174 -12.10 9.21 1.52
N GLY A 175 -12.35 10.35 2.16
CA GLY A 175 -13.17 11.43 1.61
C GLY A 175 -12.48 12.26 0.52
N GLY A 176 -11.20 12.07 0.28
CA GLY A 176 -10.44 12.88 -0.68
C GLY A 176 -10.25 14.34 -0.25
N ILE A 177 -10.19 14.58 1.08
CA ILE A 177 -10.12 15.91 1.66
C ILE A 177 -8.67 16.35 1.86
N SER A 178 -7.87 15.53 2.54
CA SER A 178 -6.49 15.86 2.87
C SER A 178 -5.70 14.62 3.26
N ILE A 179 -4.41 14.62 2.95
CA ILE A 179 -3.48 13.55 3.32
C ILE A 179 -3.12 13.64 4.80
N ILE A 180 -2.96 14.86 5.31
CA ILE A 180 -2.60 15.15 6.71
C ILE A 180 -3.85 15.65 7.43
N PRO A 181 -4.23 15.03 8.57
CA PRO A 181 -5.31 15.58 9.39
C PRO A 181 -5.00 17.04 9.73
N ARG A 182 -5.95 17.93 9.50
CA ARG A 182 -5.79 19.33 9.93
C ARG A 182 -5.63 19.32 11.44
N GLU A 183 -4.52 19.87 11.91
CA GLU A 183 -4.41 20.22 13.33
C GLU A 183 -5.47 21.27 13.63
N THR A 184 -6.44 20.92 14.45
CA THR A 184 -7.44 21.83 14.98
C THR A 184 -6.96 22.39 16.30
#